data_c2d039cb52d995264109c70fa042fda5
#
_entry.id   c2d039cb52d995264109c70fa042fda5
#
_cell.length_a   1.000
_cell.length_b   1.000
_cell.length_c   1.000
_cell.angle_alpha   90.00
_cell.angle_beta   90.00
_cell.angle_gamma   90.00
#
_symmetry.space_group_name_H-M   'P 1'
#
loop_
_entity.id
_entity.type
_entity.pdbx_description
1 polymer ?
#
loop_
_entity_poly.entity_id
_entity_poly.type
_entity_poly.pdbx_seq_one_letter_code
_entity_poly.pdbx_strand_id
1 'polypeptide(L)'
;MPEPASFDASIVSAYADPDPADRRAVAQERRRVALDDRKRSFLRMVSHELRTPLNAVIGFSEILSQELYGPLGNPQYQEYAKIVHDSGMKLLKLVNQIVELARLEGHVTDIEMSPEPLDEAIEDVLDGLRGEISRRDVVVNVVGEGALPSVIADSRGLRTMLSNLLQNAVTHSPAGGVVHIGAARIGREIEITIRDQGPGVESAELPRLLQPFEQGGSTLTRAHEGAGLGLPIVDLLSRAMGGQLKLSSSLGAGFLARLILPAA
;
A
#
# COMPACT_ATOMS: atom_id res chain seq x y z
N MET A 1 -55.74 52.60 -27.20
CA MET A 1 -54.96 51.40 -27.63
C MET A 1 -53.72 51.38 -26.73
N PRO A 2 -53.52 50.37 -25.87
CA PRO A 2 -52.27 50.20 -25.09
C PRO A 2 -51.19 49.59 -25.98
N GLU A 3 -49.95 50.10 -25.85
CA GLU A 3 -48.74 49.59 -26.51
C GLU A 3 -48.44 48.14 -26.07
N PRO A 4 -47.88 47.30 -26.96
CA PRO A 4 -47.46 45.95 -26.61
C PRO A 4 -46.22 45.99 -25.73
N ALA A 5 -46.28 45.34 -24.56
CA ALA A 5 -45.16 45.18 -23.67
C ALA A 5 -43.95 44.58 -24.40
N SER A 6 -42.80 45.26 -24.29
CA SER A 6 -41.52 44.78 -24.82
C SER A 6 -41.13 43.51 -24.08
N PHE A 7 -41.09 42.41 -24.77
CA PHE A 7 -40.56 41.14 -24.29
C PHE A 7 -39.08 41.30 -24.01
N ASP A 8 -38.69 41.12 -22.75
CA ASP A 8 -37.31 41.24 -22.29
C ASP A 8 -36.46 40.08 -22.85
N ALA A 9 -35.61 40.43 -23.82
CA ALA A 9 -34.71 39.46 -24.48
C ALA A 9 -33.69 38.83 -23.52
N SER A 10 -33.57 39.30 -22.26
CA SER A 10 -32.67 38.75 -21.25
C SER A 10 -33.15 37.39 -20.67
N ILE A 11 -34.47 37.12 -20.78
CA ILE A 11 -35.05 35.84 -20.29
C ILE A 11 -34.78 34.71 -21.28
N VAL A 12 -34.61 34.99 -22.57
CA VAL A 12 -34.37 33.95 -23.60
C VAL A 12 -32.92 33.40 -23.52
N SER A 13 -31.97 34.19 -23.01
CA SER A 13 -30.57 33.76 -22.87
C SER A 13 -30.35 32.73 -21.76
N ALA A 14 -31.26 32.60 -20.80
CA ALA A 14 -31.14 31.63 -19.70
C ALA A 14 -31.51 30.19 -20.09
N TYR A 15 -32.10 30.00 -21.29
CA TYR A 15 -32.49 28.69 -21.85
C TYR A 15 -31.70 28.32 -23.09
N ALA A 16 -30.55 28.95 -23.32
CA ALA A 16 -29.69 28.53 -24.42
C ALA A 16 -29.25 27.06 -24.17
N ASP A 17 -29.59 26.25 -25.15
CA ASP A 17 -29.22 24.82 -25.14
C ASP A 17 -27.68 24.69 -25.00
N PRO A 18 -27.14 23.95 -24.07
CA PRO A 18 -25.68 23.91 -23.86
C PRO A 18 -24.96 23.46 -25.14
N ASP A 19 -23.81 24.05 -25.41
CA ASP A 19 -22.98 23.77 -26.57
C ASP A 19 -22.84 22.26 -26.80
N PRO A 20 -22.96 21.75 -28.03
CA PRO A 20 -22.70 20.36 -28.35
C PRO A 20 -21.35 19.83 -27.83
N ALA A 21 -20.33 20.69 -27.69
CA ALA A 21 -19.03 20.36 -27.07
C ALA A 21 -19.17 20.10 -25.57
N ASP A 22 -19.92 20.96 -24.85
CA ASP A 22 -20.18 20.79 -23.42
C ASP A 22 -21.00 19.54 -23.14
N ARG A 23 -21.99 19.24 -23.98
CA ARG A 23 -22.77 17.98 -23.84
C ARG A 23 -21.91 16.73 -24.03
N ARG A 24 -20.94 16.76 -24.96
CA ARG A 24 -19.99 15.66 -25.17
C ARG A 24 -19.04 15.51 -23.98
N ALA A 25 -18.51 16.61 -23.45
CA ALA A 25 -17.64 16.60 -22.28
C ALA A 25 -18.36 16.02 -21.04
N VAL A 26 -19.59 16.47 -20.77
CA VAL A 26 -20.43 15.94 -19.67
C VAL A 26 -20.75 14.46 -19.89
N ALA A 27 -21.05 14.04 -21.12
CA ALA A 27 -21.34 12.63 -21.42
C ALA A 27 -20.10 11.74 -21.27
N GLN A 28 -18.91 12.21 -21.63
CA GLN A 28 -17.63 11.52 -21.42
C GLN A 28 -17.32 11.39 -19.94
N GLU A 29 -17.48 12.46 -19.15
CA GLU A 29 -17.24 12.43 -17.71
C GLU A 29 -18.21 11.49 -17.00
N ARG A 30 -19.51 11.50 -17.36
CA ARG A 30 -20.49 10.52 -16.82
C ARG A 30 -20.13 9.09 -17.16
N ARG A 31 -19.61 8.82 -18.36
CA ARG A 31 -19.14 7.47 -18.74
C ARG A 31 -17.91 7.06 -17.95
N ARG A 32 -16.98 8.00 -17.71
CA ARG A 32 -15.78 7.76 -16.90
C ARG A 32 -16.16 7.42 -15.47
N VAL A 33 -16.97 8.25 -14.83
CA VAL A 33 -17.47 8.00 -13.46
C VAL A 33 -18.20 6.66 -13.35
N ALA A 34 -19.10 6.34 -14.31
CA ALA A 34 -19.82 5.07 -14.31
C ALA A 34 -18.90 3.85 -14.50
N LEU A 35 -17.81 4.00 -15.27
CA LEU A 35 -16.81 2.94 -15.45
C LEU A 35 -15.99 2.74 -14.16
N ASP A 36 -15.59 3.82 -13.52
CA ASP A 36 -14.85 3.80 -12.26
C ASP A 36 -15.71 3.20 -11.14
N ASP A 37 -16.99 3.54 -11.04
CA ASP A 37 -17.91 2.94 -10.07
C ASP A 37 -18.11 1.43 -10.31
N ARG A 38 -18.21 1.00 -11.56
CA ARG A 38 -18.27 -0.44 -11.88
C ARG A 38 -16.96 -1.15 -11.52
N LYS A 39 -15.82 -0.55 -11.80
CA LYS A 39 -14.49 -1.08 -11.41
C LYS A 39 -14.38 -1.20 -9.90
N ARG A 40 -14.82 -0.18 -9.15
CA ARG A 40 -14.88 -0.21 -7.67
C ARG A 40 -15.71 -1.37 -7.15
N SER A 41 -16.92 -1.46 -7.65
CA SER A 41 -17.88 -2.49 -7.22
C SER A 41 -17.37 -3.90 -7.52
N PHE A 42 -16.80 -4.09 -8.72
CA PHE A 42 -16.18 -5.35 -9.12
C PHE A 42 -14.99 -5.74 -8.22
N LEU A 43 -14.05 -4.82 -7.97
CA LEU A 43 -12.89 -5.08 -7.11
C LEU A 43 -13.31 -5.39 -5.66
N ARG A 44 -14.32 -4.69 -5.13
CA ARG A 44 -14.86 -4.97 -3.80
C ARG A 44 -15.49 -6.35 -3.73
N MET A 45 -16.28 -6.72 -4.73
CA MET A 45 -16.91 -8.04 -4.83
C MET A 45 -15.85 -9.15 -4.94
N VAL A 46 -14.90 -9.04 -5.87
CA VAL A 46 -13.83 -10.04 -6.06
C VAL A 46 -13.00 -10.21 -4.79
N SER A 47 -12.64 -9.11 -4.13
CA SER A 47 -11.90 -9.17 -2.85
C SER A 47 -12.69 -9.95 -1.80
N HIS A 48 -14.00 -9.72 -1.69
CA HIS A 48 -14.83 -10.41 -0.71
C HIS A 48 -15.00 -11.90 -1.03
N GLU A 49 -15.28 -12.21 -2.31
CA GLU A 49 -15.47 -13.59 -2.77
C GLU A 49 -14.21 -14.45 -2.69
N LEU A 50 -13.02 -13.84 -2.81
CA LEU A 50 -11.75 -14.55 -2.62
C LEU A 50 -11.36 -14.70 -1.15
N ARG A 51 -11.67 -13.69 -0.32
CA ARG A 51 -11.30 -13.70 1.10
C ARG A 51 -12.08 -14.76 1.88
N THR A 52 -13.35 -14.98 1.56
CA THR A 52 -14.23 -15.91 2.29
C THR A 52 -13.72 -17.36 2.25
N PRO A 53 -13.51 -18.01 1.09
CA PRO A 53 -12.98 -19.39 1.04
C PRO A 53 -11.54 -19.46 1.61
N LEU A 54 -10.76 -18.41 1.42
CA LEU A 54 -9.38 -18.39 1.89
C LEU A 54 -9.30 -18.31 3.43
N ASN A 55 -10.16 -17.52 4.07
CA ASN A 55 -10.29 -17.50 5.53
C ASN A 55 -10.75 -18.85 6.11
N ALA A 56 -11.58 -19.59 5.39
CA ALA A 56 -11.96 -20.95 5.79
C ALA A 56 -10.74 -21.90 5.73
N VAL A 57 -9.96 -21.86 4.64
CA VAL A 57 -8.72 -22.67 4.53
C VAL A 57 -7.74 -22.33 5.64
N ILE A 58 -7.51 -21.05 5.91
CA ILE A 58 -6.61 -20.58 6.97
C ILE A 58 -7.13 -21.06 8.34
N GLY A 59 -8.41 -20.82 8.66
CA GLY A 59 -8.97 -21.16 9.96
C GLY A 59 -8.97 -22.67 10.24
N PHE A 60 -9.36 -23.50 9.27
CA PHE A 60 -9.29 -24.95 9.47
C PHE A 60 -7.87 -25.49 9.56
N SER A 61 -6.94 -24.94 8.78
CA SER A 61 -5.53 -25.36 8.88
C SER A 61 -4.89 -24.90 10.19
N GLU A 62 -5.31 -23.76 10.74
CA GLU A 62 -4.89 -23.30 12.07
C GLU A 62 -5.38 -24.25 13.17
N ILE A 63 -6.67 -24.61 13.16
CA ILE A 63 -7.25 -25.59 14.10
C ILE A 63 -6.49 -26.91 14.05
N LEU A 64 -6.13 -27.38 12.86
CA LEU A 64 -5.36 -28.61 12.69
C LEU A 64 -3.91 -28.47 13.17
N SER A 65 -3.22 -27.38 12.84
CA SER A 65 -1.82 -27.17 13.22
C SER A 65 -1.63 -26.97 14.72
N GLN A 66 -2.65 -26.40 15.40
CA GLN A 66 -2.66 -26.19 16.85
C GLN A 66 -3.29 -27.37 17.62
N GLU A 67 -3.75 -28.40 16.92
CA GLU A 67 -4.38 -29.59 17.51
C GLU A 67 -5.53 -29.27 18.48
N LEU A 68 -6.35 -28.23 18.20
CA LEU A 68 -7.37 -27.72 19.12
C LEU A 68 -8.45 -28.75 19.51
N TYR A 69 -8.68 -29.76 18.69
CA TYR A 69 -9.62 -30.86 18.97
C TYR A 69 -8.95 -32.18 19.32
N GLY A 70 -7.67 -32.14 19.65
CA GLY A 70 -6.88 -33.30 20.03
C GLY A 70 -5.78 -33.62 19.01
N PRO A 71 -4.82 -34.49 19.42
CA PRO A 71 -3.61 -34.73 18.62
C PRO A 71 -3.92 -35.42 17.30
N LEU A 72 -3.25 -34.98 16.23
CA LEU A 72 -3.37 -35.55 14.89
C LEU A 72 -2.73 -36.92 14.75
N GLY A 73 -2.04 -37.40 15.80
CA GLY A 73 -1.43 -38.73 15.86
C GLY A 73 -0.17 -38.91 15.01
N ASN A 74 0.09 -38.01 14.05
CA ASN A 74 1.31 -37.99 13.25
C ASN A 74 1.83 -36.58 13.10
N PRO A 75 3.08 -36.27 13.54
CA PRO A 75 3.68 -34.93 13.45
C PRO A 75 3.71 -34.36 12.00
N GLN A 76 3.78 -35.20 10.97
CA GLN A 76 3.75 -34.74 9.59
C GLN A 76 2.43 -34.08 9.21
N TYR A 77 1.31 -34.51 9.75
CA TYR A 77 0.02 -33.84 9.50
C TYR A 77 -0.04 -32.44 10.12
N GLN A 78 0.56 -32.25 11.26
CA GLN A 78 0.69 -30.93 11.88
C GLN A 78 1.56 -30.00 11.04
N GLU A 79 2.69 -30.51 10.52
CA GLU A 79 3.56 -29.76 9.62
C GLU A 79 2.84 -29.38 8.32
N TYR A 80 2.09 -30.31 7.71
CA TYR A 80 1.30 -30.04 6.52
C TYR A 80 0.20 -29.01 6.77
N ALA A 81 -0.48 -29.09 7.91
CA ALA A 81 -1.47 -28.10 8.30
C ALA A 81 -0.88 -26.70 8.42
N LYS A 82 0.33 -26.60 9.01
CA LYS A 82 1.07 -25.34 9.11
C LYS A 82 1.46 -24.80 7.73
N ILE A 83 1.94 -25.65 6.82
CA ILE A 83 2.28 -25.25 5.44
C ILE A 83 1.03 -24.72 4.71
N VAL A 84 -0.12 -25.37 4.89
CA VAL A 84 -1.40 -24.92 4.30
C VAL A 84 -1.83 -23.57 4.88
N HIS A 85 -1.74 -23.41 6.19
CA HIS A 85 -2.03 -22.13 6.87
C HIS A 85 -1.15 -21.00 6.36
N ASP A 86 0.17 -21.19 6.35
CA ASP A 86 1.14 -20.17 5.93
C ASP A 86 0.96 -19.80 4.43
N SER A 87 0.66 -20.80 3.58
CA SER A 87 0.36 -20.57 2.17
C SER A 87 -0.94 -19.80 1.98
N GLY A 88 -1.97 -20.10 2.78
CA GLY A 88 -3.24 -19.38 2.82
C GLY A 88 -3.04 -17.91 3.21
N MET A 89 -2.26 -17.63 4.25
CA MET A 89 -1.93 -16.28 4.68
C MET A 89 -1.17 -15.47 3.61
N LYS A 90 -0.21 -16.11 2.92
CA LYS A 90 0.50 -15.50 1.80
C LYS A 90 -0.45 -15.14 0.66
N LEU A 91 -1.37 -16.03 0.30
CA LEU A 91 -2.35 -15.79 -0.76
C LEU A 91 -3.34 -14.68 -0.39
N LEU A 92 -3.81 -14.64 0.87
CA LEU A 92 -4.67 -13.57 1.37
C LEU A 92 -3.98 -12.19 1.27
N LYS A 93 -2.70 -12.12 1.67
CA LYS A 93 -1.90 -10.91 1.54
C LYS A 93 -1.80 -10.47 0.08
N LEU A 94 -1.52 -11.39 -0.84
CA LEU A 94 -1.41 -11.12 -2.28
C LEU A 94 -2.73 -10.59 -2.85
N VAL A 95 -3.86 -11.22 -2.55
CA VAL A 95 -5.19 -10.77 -2.99
C VAL A 95 -5.48 -9.36 -2.49
N ASN A 96 -5.20 -9.06 -1.21
CA ASN A 96 -5.39 -7.72 -0.65
C ASN A 96 -4.51 -6.68 -1.37
N GLN A 97 -3.26 -7.01 -1.67
CA GLN A 97 -2.33 -6.12 -2.40
C GLN A 97 -2.78 -5.86 -3.84
N ILE A 98 -3.27 -6.88 -4.57
CA ILE A 98 -3.78 -6.71 -5.93
C ILE A 98 -5.03 -5.80 -5.94
N VAL A 99 -5.94 -6.00 -4.99
CA VAL A 99 -7.14 -5.18 -4.87
C VAL A 99 -6.79 -3.73 -4.54
N GLU A 100 -5.83 -3.51 -3.63
CA GLU A 100 -5.36 -2.17 -3.26
C GLU A 100 -4.69 -1.48 -4.46
N LEU A 101 -3.79 -2.16 -5.16
CA LEU A 101 -3.15 -1.65 -6.37
C LEU A 101 -4.20 -1.22 -7.41
N ALA A 102 -5.18 -2.10 -7.68
CA ALA A 102 -6.22 -1.81 -8.67
C ALA A 102 -7.15 -0.66 -8.26
N ARG A 103 -7.35 -0.43 -6.95
CA ARG A 103 -8.08 0.75 -6.44
C ARG A 103 -7.28 2.03 -6.66
N LEU A 104 -6.00 2.00 -6.33
CA LEU A 104 -5.10 3.15 -6.46
C LEU A 104 -4.91 3.57 -7.92
N GLU A 105 -4.65 2.62 -8.83
CA GLU A 105 -4.55 2.88 -10.27
C GLU A 105 -5.84 3.46 -10.87
N GLY A 106 -7.01 3.03 -10.33
CA GLY A 106 -8.31 3.55 -10.76
C GLY A 106 -8.69 4.91 -10.19
N HIS A 107 -7.83 5.57 -9.39
CA HIS A 107 -8.14 6.80 -8.65
C HIS A 107 -9.42 6.67 -7.79
N VAL A 108 -9.64 5.48 -7.26
CA VAL A 108 -10.89 4.98 -6.67
C VAL A 108 -10.84 5.05 -5.15
N THR A 109 -9.76 5.57 -4.57
CA THR A 109 -9.55 5.57 -3.12
C THR A 109 -10.05 6.88 -2.53
N ASP A 110 -11.01 6.78 -1.61
CA ASP A 110 -11.36 7.89 -0.72
C ASP A 110 -10.22 8.02 0.30
N ILE A 111 -9.37 9.03 0.12
CA ILE A 111 -8.24 9.34 1.00
C ILE A 111 -8.68 10.44 1.96
N GLU A 112 -8.70 10.13 3.24
CA GLU A 112 -9.04 11.07 4.31
C GLU A 112 -7.75 11.63 4.94
N MET A 113 -7.31 12.78 4.45
CA MET A 113 -6.08 13.43 4.92
C MET A 113 -6.29 14.07 6.28
N SER A 114 -5.52 13.64 7.29
CA SER A 114 -5.52 14.16 8.66
C SER A 114 -4.10 14.26 9.23
N PRO A 115 -3.86 15.06 10.28
CA PRO A 115 -2.61 15.01 11.01
C PRO A 115 -2.41 13.65 11.68
N GLU A 116 -1.36 12.93 11.29
CA GLU A 116 -1.02 11.60 11.82
C GLU A 116 0.32 11.64 12.55
N PRO A 117 0.38 11.28 13.85
CA PRO A 117 1.61 11.15 14.62
C PRO A 117 2.46 9.98 14.08
N LEU A 118 3.72 10.25 13.70
CA LEU A 118 4.59 9.19 13.16
C LEU A 118 5.03 8.19 14.23
N ASP A 119 5.22 8.61 15.48
CA ASP A 119 5.59 7.70 16.56
C ASP A 119 4.56 6.58 16.72
N GLU A 120 3.26 6.92 16.80
CA GLU A 120 2.16 5.96 16.93
C GLU A 120 2.04 5.06 15.69
N ALA A 121 2.14 5.64 14.49
CA ALA A 121 2.03 4.88 13.26
C ALA A 121 3.19 3.87 13.07
N ILE A 122 4.40 4.24 13.49
CA ILE A 122 5.57 3.37 13.45
C ILE A 122 5.47 2.27 14.50
N GLU A 123 5.06 2.61 15.73
CA GLU A 123 4.85 1.64 16.82
C GLU A 123 3.83 0.56 16.42
N ASP A 124 2.65 0.95 15.92
CA ASP A 124 1.61 0.03 15.44
C ASP A 124 2.16 -0.95 14.38
N VAL A 125 2.96 -0.45 13.44
CA VAL A 125 3.55 -1.28 12.38
C VAL A 125 4.63 -2.21 12.91
N LEU A 126 5.49 -1.74 13.81
CA LEU A 126 6.53 -2.56 14.43
C LEU A 126 5.95 -3.66 15.30
N ASP A 127 4.86 -3.38 16.00
CA ASP A 127 4.12 -4.39 16.77
C ASP A 127 3.62 -5.52 15.86
N GLY A 128 3.07 -5.19 14.70
CA GLY A 128 2.67 -6.16 13.69
C GLY A 128 3.83 -6.98 13.09
N LEU A 129 5.05 -6.44 13.12
CA LEU A 129 6.25 -7.08 12.56
C LEU A 129 7.13 -7.79 13.61
N ARG A 130 6.81 -7.73 14.91
CA ARG A 130 7.65 -8.31 16.00
C ARG A 130 8.05 -9.75 15.75
N GLY A 131 7.11 -10.59 15.31
CA GLY A 131 7.38 -12.01 15.02
C GLY A 131 8.37 -12.20 13.85
N GLU A 132 8.28 -11.38 12.82
CA GLU A 132 9.19 -11.42 11.67
C GLU A 132 10.58 -10.91 12.05
N ILE A 133 10.63 -9.78 12.75
CA ILE A 133 11.87 -9.15 13.26
C ILE A 133 12.64 -10.16 14.14
N SER A 134 11.95 -10.79 15.09
CA SER A 134 12.56 -11.80 15.98
C SER A 134 13.03 -13.04 15.21
N ARG A 135 12.22 -13.56 14.29
CA ARG A 135 12.55 -14.75 13.50
C ARG A 135 13.77 -14.54 12.61
N ARG A 136 13.97 -13.31 12.10
CA ARG A 136 15.09 -12.97 11.21
C ARG A 136 16.31 -12.44 11.93
N ASP A 137 16.24 -12.32 13.27
CA ASP A 137 17.32 -11.77 14.09
C ASP A 137 17.75 -10.37 13.61
N VAL A 138 16.78 -9.48 13.33
CA VAL A 138 17.02 -8.12 12.88
C VAL A 138 16.71 -7.14 14.00
N VAL A 139 17.49 -6.07 14.12
CA VAL A 139 17.22 -4.97 15.05
C VAL A 139 16.61 -3.80 14.29
N VAL A 140 15.50 -3.25 14.76
CA VAL A 140 14.95 -2.00 14.22
C VAL A 140 15.26 -0.86 15.19
N ASN A 141 15.95 0.16 14.69
CA ASN A 141 16.32 1.35 15.45
C ASN A 141 15.50 2.57 14.95
N VAL A 142 14.63 3.09 15.82
CA VAL A 142 13.86 4.30 15.56
C VAL A 142 14.68 5.52 16.00
N VAL A 143 15.12 6.31 15.04
CA VAL A 143 15.93 7.51 15.30
C VAL A 143 15.00 8.68 15.64
N GLY A 144 15.11 9.19 16.86
CA GLY A 144 14.25 10.28 17.35
C GLY A 144 12.90 9.79 17.90
N GLU A 145 12.82 8.53 18.34
CA GLU A 145 11.63 7.95 18.96
C GLU A 145 11.05 8.85 20.07
N GLY A 146 9.73 9.02 20.07
CA GLY A 146 8.99 9.89 21.00
C GLY A 146 9.05 11.40 20.66
N ALA A 147 9.74 11.77 19.57
CA ALA A 147 9.84 13.16 19.10
C ALA A 147 9.73 13.30 17.58
N LEU A 148 9.16 12.29 16.91
CA LEU A 148 8.96 12.33 15.47
C LEU A 148 7.86 13.32 15.07
N PRO A 149 8.00 14.02 13.94
CA PRO A 149 7.00 15.00 13.49
C PRO A 149 5.72 14.29 13.03
N SER A 150 4.58 15.01 13.05
CA SER A 150 3.34 14.54 12.43
C SER A 150 3.31 14.88 10.94
N VAL A 151 2.68 14.02 10.15
CA VAL A 151 2.44 14.18 8.71
C VAL A 151 0.96 14.40 8.42
N ILE A 152 0.63 15.05 7.32
CA ILE A 152 -0.74 15.05 6.78
C ILE A 152 -0.88 13.84 5.86
N ALA A 153 -1.63 12.85 6.30
CA ALA A 153 -1.80 11.59 5.57
C ALA A 153 -3.16 10.94 5.87
N ASP A 154 -3.55 9.97 5.07
CA ASP A 154 -4.57 8.99 5.43
C ASP A 154 -3.97 7.97 6.40
N SER A 155 -4.58 7.80 7.56
CA SER A 155 -4.08 6.94 8.65
C SER A 155 -3.79 5.51 8.19
N ARG A 156 -4.72 4.91 7.43
CA ARG A 156 -4.59 3.55 6.91
C ARG A 156 -3.52 3.46 5.81
N GLY A 157 -3.51 4.43 4.91
CA GLY A 157 -2.52 4.51 3.83
C GLY A 157 -1.11 4.70 4.37
N LEU A 158 -0.92 5.54 5.40
CA LEU A 158 0.38 5.73 6.07
C LEU A 158 0.89 4.41 6.66
N ARG A 159 0.06 3.69 7.44
CA ARG A 159 0.43 2.40 8.01
C ARG A 159 0.72 1.35 6.93
N THR A 160 -0.03 1.36 5.83
CA THR A 160 0.24 0.49 4.69
C THR A 160 1.60 0.77 4.05
N MET A 161 1.95 2.04 3.83
CA MET A 161 3.25 2.43 3.29
C MET A 161 4.40 2.03 4.22
N LEU A 162 4.30 2.37 5.52
CA LEU A 162 5.31 2.02 6.52
C LEU A 162 5.48 0.50 6.64
N SER A 163 4.38 -0.26 6.67
CA SER A 163 4.41 -1.72 6.73
C SER A 163 5.12 -2.34 5.53
N ASN A 164 4.84 -1.89 4.30
CA ASN A 164 5.51 -2.40 3.12
C ASN A 164 7.02 -2.08 3.11
N LEU A 165 7.39 -0.86 3.49
CA LEU A 165 8.81 -0.46 3.53
C LEU A 165 9.59 -1.16 4.63
N LEU A 166 9.04 -1.23 5.86
CA LEU A 166 9.69 -1.89 6.99
C LEU A 166 9.76 -3.40 6.79
N GLN A 167 8.69 -4.03 6.27
CA GLN A 167 8.71 -5.44 5.93
C GLN A 167 9.79 -5.77 4.89
N ASN A 168 9.95 -4.94 3.85
CA ASN A 168 11.01 -5.11 2.87
C ASN A 168 12.39 -4.99 3.54
N ALA A 169 12.60 -3.96 4.35
CA ALA A 169 13.86 -3.73 5.06
C ALA A 169 14.23 -4.91 5.98
N VAL A 170 13.28 -5.43 6.77
CA VAL A 170 13.48 -6.61 7.64
C VAL A 170 13.73 -7.87 6.81
N THR A 171 12.99 -8.06 5.71
CA THR A 171 13.11 -9.25 4.86
C THR A 171 14.46 -9.35 4.17
N HIS A 172 15.03 -8.23 3.74
CA HIS A 172 16.27 -8.18 2.99
C HIS A 172 17.51 -7.93 3.87
N SER A 173 17.34 -7.58 5.14
CA SER A 173 18.46 -7.46 6.08
C SER A 173 19.10 -8.82 6.38
N PRO A 174 20.43 -8.88 6.54
CA PRO A 174 21.08 -10.08 7.05
C PRO A 174 20.72 -10.33 8.53
N ALA A 175 20.88 -11.56 9.00
CA ALA A 175 20.75 -11.87 10.43
C ALA A 175 21.76 -11.04 11.26
N GLY A 176 21.32 -10.49 12.39
CA GLY A 176 22.09 -9.51 13.17
C GLY A 176 22.14 -8.11 12.56
N GLY A 177 21.50 -7.89 11.41
CA GLY A 177 21.47 -6.59 10.74
C GLY A 177 20.58 -5.57 11.45
N VAL A 178 20.82 -4.28 11.12
CA VAL A 178 20.06 -3.16 11.70
C VAL A 178 19.29 -2.44 10.61
N VAL A 179 18.00 -2.25 10.83
CA VAL A 179 17.14 -1.37 10.05
C VAL A 179 16.99 -0.06 10.81
N HIS A 180 17.33 1.05 10.18
CA HIS A 180 17.12 2.38 10.73
C HIS A 180 15.86 3.01 10.13
N ILE A 181 14.98 3.52 10.98
CA ILE A 181 13.86 4.38 10.58
C ILE A 181 13.94 5.69 11.35
N GLY A 182 13.65 6.80 10.67
CA GLY A 182 13.61 8.12 11.27
C GLY A 182 12.87 9.09 10.37
N ALA A 183 12.54 10.27 10.89
CA ALA A 183 11.87 11.31 10.13
C ALA A 183 12.44 12.68 10.45
N ALA A 184 12.48 13.56 9.45
CA ALA A 184 12.91 14.94 9.60
C ALA A 184 11.99 15.89 8.82
N ARG A 185 11.75 17.07 9.37
CA ARG A 185 11.01 18.14 8.69
C ARG A 185 11.93 18.90 7.74
N ILE A 186 11.56 18.96 6.47
CA ILE A 186 12.26 19.70 5.42
C ILE A 186 11.28 20.71 4.82
N GLY A 187 11.26 21.92 5.37
CA GLY A 187 10.33 22.96 4.96
C GLY A 187 8.87 22.61 5.27
N ARG A 188 8.06 22.36 4.23
CA ARG A 188 6.64 21.99 4.33
C ARG A 188 6.40 20.49 4.22
N GLU A 189 7.45 19.71 4.16
CA GLU A 189 7.41 18.27 3.99
C GLU A 189 8.11 17.58 5.16
N ILE A 190 7.72 16.34 5.40
CA ILE A 190 8.42 15.40 6.29
C ILE A 190 9.04 14.32 5.41
N GLU A 191 10.35 14.13 5.51
CA GLU A 191 11.07 13.01 4.92
C GLU A 191 11.19 11.90 5.96
N ILE A 192 10.53 10.77 5.72
CA ILE A 192 10.66 9.54 6.49
C ILE A 192 11.68 8.67 5.78
N THR A 193 12.73 8.26 6.46
CA THR A 193 13.82 7.44 5.92
C THR A 193 13.79 6.05 6.53
N ILE A 194 13.85 5.02 5.70
CA ILE A 194 14.00 3.63 6.12
C ILE A 194 15.20 3.06 5.38
N ARG A 195 16.20 2.61 6.15
CA ARG A 195 17.46 2.08 5.63
C ARG A 195 17.75 0.71 6.20
N ASP A 196 18.05 -0.24 5.34
CA ASP A 196 18.51 -1.57 5.70
C ASP A 196 20.00 -1.78 5.38
N GLN A 197 20.52 -2.93 5.79
CA GLN A 197 21.88 -3.40 5.55
C GLN A 197 21.90 -4.63 4.61
N GLY A 198 20.88 -4.75 3.76
CA GLY A 198 20.74 -5.84 2.82
C GLY A 198 21.78 -5.83 1.69
N PRO A 199 21.67 -6.77 0.74
CA PRO A 199 22.60 -6.87 -0.39
C PRO A 199 22.52 -5.67 -1.34
N GLY A 200 21.45 -4.86 -1.24
CA GLY A 200 21.18 -3.79 -2.18
C GLY A 200 20.86 -4.31 -3.59
N VAL A 201 20.59 -3.37 -4.47
CA VAL A 201 20.33 -3.60 -5.89
C VAL A 201 21.09 -2.59 -6.73
N GLU A 202 21.31 -2.89 -8.01
CA GLU A 202 21.89 -1.92 -8.93
C GLU A 202 20.96 -0.72 -9.12
N SER A 203 21.52 0.49 -9.15
CA SER A 203 20.72 1.71 -9.30
C SER A 203 19.87 1.72 -10.58
N ALA A 204 20.32 1.03 -11.63
CA ALA A 204 19.57 0.87 -12.88
C ALA A 204 18.29 0.02 -12.73
N GLU A 205 18.20 -0.84 -11.70
CA GLU A 205 17.03 -1.67 -11.43
C GLU A 205 15.94 -0.92 -10.64
N LEU A 206 16.27 0.16 -9.93
CA LEU A 206 15.34 0.90 -9.07
C LEU A 206 14.02 1.31 -9.75
N PRO A 207 14.02 1.82 -11.01
CA PRO A 207 12.77 2.15 -11.68
C PRO A 207 11.87 0.92 -11.95
N ARG A 208 12.47 -0.28 -12.14
CA ARG A 208 11.72 -1.53 -12.33
C ARG A 208 11.03 -1.98 -11.06
N LEU A 209 11.65 -1.76 -9.89
CA LEU A 209 11.07 -2.14 -8.60
C LEU A 209 9.78 -1.38 -8.26
N LEU A 210 9.52 -0.26 -8.94
CA LEU A 210 8.26 0.49 -8.83
C LEU A 210 7.16 -0.03 -9.78
N GLN A 211 7.48 -1.02 -10.62
CA GLN A 211 6.49 -1.66 -11.49
C GLN A 211 5.87 -2.88 -10.79
N PRO A 212 4.57 -3.10 -10.90
CA PRO A 212 3.92 -4.26 -10.32
C PRO A 212 4.53 -5.57 -10.80
N PHE A 213 4.71 -6.53 -9.88
CA PHE A 213 5.25 -7.87 -10.10
C PHE A 213 6.73 -7.93 -10.49
N GLU A 214 7.43 -6.81 -10.49
CA GLU A 214 8.86 -6.78 -10.72
C GLU A 214 9.64 -6.99 -9.41
N GLN A 215 10.73 -7.76 -9.50
CA GLN A 215 11.62 -8.07 -8.37
C GLN A 215 13.06 -7.81 -8.78
N GLY A 216 13.88 -7.29 -7.86
CA GLY A 216 15.32 -7.10 -8.06
C GLY A 216 16.08 -8.41 -7.97
N GLY A 217 17.25 -8.46 -8.62
CA GLY A 217 18.16 -9.61 -8.61
C GLY A 217 17.99 -10.60 -9.76
N SER A 218 19.06 -11.34 -10.04
CA SER A 218 19.06 -12.39 -11.07
C SER A 218 18.18 -13.59 -10.63
N THR A 219 17.68 -14.34 -11.60
CA THR A 219 16.85 -15.55 -11.44
C THR A 219 17.45 -16.62 -10.50
N LEU A 220 18.74 -16.56 -10.24
CA LEU A 220 19.48 -17.51 -9.37
C LEU A 220 19.44 -17.12 -7.86
N THR A 221 19.07 -15.89 -7.53
CA THR A 221 18.98 -15.39 -6.14
C THR A 221 17.53 -15.18 -5.66
N ARG A 222 16.53 -15.74 -6.36
CA ARG A 222 15.10 -15.65 -6.02
C ARG A 222 14.70 -16.42 -4.74
N ALA A 223 15.51 -16.35 -3.70
CA ALA A 223 15.19 -16.94 -2.39
C ALA A 223 14.28 -16.08 -1.54
N HIS A 224 13.89 -14.86 -1.99
CA HIS A 224 13.13 -13.93 -1.16
C HIS A 224 11.65 -13.89 -1.58
N GLU A 225 10.80 -14.11 -0.59
CA GLU A 225 9.34 -14.19 -0.73
C GLU A 225 8.73 -12.80 -0.87
N GLY A 226 8.17 -12.50 -2.03
CA GLY A 226 7.37 -11.29 -2.23
C GLY A 226 6.69 -11.30 -3.59
N ALA A 227 5.54 -10.64 -3.74
CA ALA A 227 4.83 -10.55 -5.02
C ALA A 227 5.31 -9.39 -5.91
N GLY A 228 6.27 -8.57 -5.46
CA GLY A 228 6.68 -7.37 -6.18
C GLY A 228 5.61 -6.27 -6.21
N LEU A 229 4.74 -6.23 -5.22
CA LEU A 229 3.63 -5.26 -5.15
C LEU A 229 3.82 -4.18 -4.07
N GLY A 230 4.70 -4.41 -3.10
CA GLY A 230 4.88 -3.50 -1.96
C GLY A 230 5.32 -2.10 -2.37
N LEU A 231 6.42 -1.96 -3.11
CA LEU A 231 6.94 -0.67 -3.55
C LEU A 231 6.01 0.07 -4.53
N PRO A 232 5.39 -0.59 -5.53
CA PRO A 232 4.35 0.02 -6.36
C PRO A 232 3.19 0.62 -5.55
N ILE A 233 2.69 -0.10 -4.54
CA ILE A 233 1.62 0.40 -3.65
C ILE A 233 2.09 1.63 -2.87
N VAL A 234 3.32 1.63 -2.34
CA VAL A 234 3.88 2.79 -1.63
C VAL A 234 4.01 4.00 -2.55
N ASP A 235 4.49 3.82 -3.77
CA ASP A 235 4.63 4.90 -4.74
C ASP A 235 3.26 5.50 -5.11
N LEU A 236 2.25 4.67 -5.38
CA LEU A 236 0.90 5.15 -5.70
C LEU A 236 0.23 5.86 -4.52
N LEU A 237 0.32 5.29 -3.30
CA LEU A 237 -0.23 5.91 -2.09
C LEU A 237 0.46 7.25 -1.79
N SER A 238 1.79 7.30 -1.88
CA SER A 238 2.53 8.54 -1.63
C SER A 238 2.09 9.66 -2.58
N ARG A 239 1.97 9.36 -3.87
CA ARG A 239 1.46 10.32 -4.88
C ARG A 239 0.02 10.73 -4.63
N ALA A 240 -0.84 9.79 -4.28
CA ALA A 240 -2.24 10.05 -3.97
C ALA A 240 -2.42 10.98 -2.74
N MET A 241 -1.44 10.98 -1.82
CA MET A 241 -1.37 11.87 -0.66
C MET A 241 -0.56 13.16 -0.90
N GLY A 242 -0.23 13.48 -2.17
CA GLY A 242 0.54 14.68 -2.51
C GLY A 242 2.03 14.61 -2.17
N GLY A 243 2.54 13.41 -1.89
CA GLY A 243 3.94 13.13 -1.57
C GLY A 243 4.69 12.41 -2.70
N GLN A 244 5.81 11.79 -2.35
CA GLN A 244 6.63 11.01 -3.28
C GLN A 244 7.47 9.95 -2.57
N LEU A 245 7.78 8.86 -3.27
CA LEU A 245 8.74 7.84 -2.86
C LEU A 245 10.04 8.01 -3.65
N LYS A 246 11.19 8.07 -2.95
CA LYS A 246 12.52 8.06 -3.56
C LYS A 246 13.31 6.85 -3.05
N LEU A 247 13.91 6.11 -3.97
CA LEU A 247 14.69 4.93 -3.66
C LEU A 247 16.16 5.17 -4.00
N SER A 248 17.05 4.66 -3.18
CA SER A 248 18.49 4.69 -3.41
C SER A 248 19.09 3.36 -2.96
N SER A 249 19.92 2.74 -3.78
CA SER A 249 20.62 1.50 -3.45
C SER A 249 21.88 1.37 -4.32
N SER A 250 22.81 0.58 -3.83
CA SER A 250 23.92 0.01 -4.61
C SER A 250 24.27 -1.35 -4.03
N LEU A 251 24.83 -2.24 -4.86
CA LEU A 251 25.20 -3.58 -4.43
C LEU A 251 26.14 -3.55 -3.22
N GLY A 252 25.81 -4.30 -2.19
CA GLY A 252 26.55 -4.39 -0.93
C GLY A 252 26.39 -3.21 0.04
N ALA A 253 25.58 -2.19 -0.28
CA ALA A 253 25.41 -0.99 0.55
C ALA A 253 24.02 -0.85 1.18
N GLY A 254 23.17 -1.86 1.05
CA GLY A 254 21.79 -1.85 1.54
C GLY A 254 20.84 -1.07 0.63
N PHE A 255 19.66 -0.85 1.15
CA PHE A 255 18.59 -0.14 0.46
C PHE A 255 18.08 1.03 1.34
N LEU A 256 17.81 2.17 0.71
CA LEU A 256 17.28 3.35 1.36
C LEU A 256 15.99 3.78 0.65
N ALA A 257 14.89 3.72 1.37
CA ALA A 257 13.62 4.32 0.96
C ALA A 257 13.41 5.65 1.70
N ARG A 258 13.06 6.70 0.94
CA ARG A 258 12.65 8.00 1.46
C ARG A 258 11.23 8.26 1.03
N LEU A 259 10.33 8.27 2.00
CA LEU A 259 8.93 8.62 1.83
C LEU A 259 8.76 10.08 2.24
N ILE A 260 8.36 10.92 1.31
CA ILE A 260 8.17 12.36 1.52
C ILE A 260 6.68 12.64 1.51
N LEU A 261 6.17 13.25 2.58
CA LEU A 261 4.75 13.57 2.77
C LEU A 261 4.60 15.03 3.25
N PRO A 262 3.43 15.66 3.07
CA PRO A 262 3.15 16.98 3.62
C PRO A 262 3.26 16.99 5.15
N ALA A 263 3.85 18.06 5.71
CA ALA A 263 3.94 18.26 7.16
C ALA A 263 2.58 18.69 7.73
N ALA A 264 2.30 18.22 8.95
CA ALA A 264 1.18 18.72 9.74
C ALA A 264 1.45 20.12 10.32
#